data_936a360b017296a624fb76bbfe646890
#
_entry.id   936a360b017296a624fb76bbfe646890
#
_cell.length_a   1.000
_cell.length_b   1.000
_cell.length_c   1.000
_cell.angle_alpha   90.00
_cell.angle_beta   90.00
_cell.angle_gamma   90.00
#
_symmetry.space_group_name_H-M   'P 1'
#
loop_
_entity.id
_entity.type
_entity.pdbx_description
1 polymer ?
#
loop_
_entity_poly.entity_id
_entity_poly.type
_entity_poly.pdbx_seq_one_letter_code
_entity_poly.pdbx_strand_id
1 'polypeptide(L)'
;MHADQPIEEICSLLKSLLKDDTNQILFCTGRVEDYRERTIDQINQIVKGCKNVDIDRFLYMRPKGDLRKDFMVKRDLFKRMIVDGFDPVLVFEDKVTVVEMWQELGLKCLKVTGG
;
A
#
# COMPACT_ATOMS: atom_id res chain seq x y z
N MET A 1 -5.55 -13.09 11.41
CA MET A 1 -4.94 -11.78 11.67
C MET A 1 -5.92 -10.66 11.43
N HIS A 2 -5.88 -9.69 12.24
CA HIS A 2 -6.61 -8.47 12.01
C HIS A 2 -5.96 -7.66 10.90
N ALA A 3 -6.75 -7.17 9.97
CA ALA A 3 -6.23 -6.36 8.87
C ALA A 3 -5.52 -5.08 9.35
N ASP A 4 -5.84 -4.63 10.56
CA ASP A 4 -5.30 -3.42 11.15
C ASP A 4 -3.97 -3.64 11.86
N GLN A 5 -3.55 -4.88 12.03
CA GLN A 5 -2.29 -5.18 12.72
C GLN A 5 -1.17 -5.40 11.71
N PRO A 6 -0.07 -4.68 11.84
CA PRO A 6 1.05 -4.86 10.92
C PRO A 6 1.72 -6.21 11.13
N ILE A 7 2.24 -6.78 10.04
CA ILE A 7 3.06 -7.97 10.09
C ILE A 7 4.48 -7.51 10.38
N GLU A 8 5.08 -8.05 11.45
CA GLU A 8 6.38 -7.58 11.94
C GLU A 8 7.49 -7.65 10.88
N GLU A 9 7.55 -8.76 10.14
CA GLU A 9 8.55 -8.93 9.10
C GLU A 9 8.41 -7.87 7.99
N ILE A 10 7.18 -7.51 7.65
CA ILE A 10 6.93 -6.48 6.64
C ILE A 10 7.31 -5.11 7.18
N CYS A 11 7.03 -4.84 8.44
CA CYS A 11 7.44 -3.58 9.07
C CYS A 11 8.96 -3.42 9.05
N SER A 12 9.69 -4.48 9.38
CA SER A 12 11.15 -4.48 9.35
C SER A 12 11.68 -4.25 7.94
N LEU A 13 11.08 -4.91 6.96
CA LEU A 13 11.48 -4.75 5.55
C LEU A 13 11.24 -3.33 5.07
N LEU A 14 10.07 -2.75 5.39
CA LEU A 14 9.75 -1.38 5.01
C LEU A 14 10.74 -0.39 5.61
N LYS A 15 11.11 -0.58 6.87
CA LYS A 15 12.11 0.28 7.52
C LYS A 15 13.46 0.18 6.82
N SER A 16 13.86 -1.03 6.42
CA SER A 16 15.11 -1.24 5.70
C SER A 16 15.09 -0.55 4.33
N LEU A 17 13.99 -0.67 3.60
CA LEU A 17 13.82 -0.04 2.29
C LEU A 17 13.84 1.49 2.41
N LEU A 18 13.23 2.04 3.46
CA LEU A 18 13.15 3.48 3.67
C LEU A 18 14.49 4.10 4.07
N LYS A 19 15.47 3.31 4.49
CA LYS A 19 16.82 3.81 4.77
C LYS A 19 17.56 4.23 3.50
N ASP A 20 17.19 3.66 2.36
CA ASP A 20 17.75 4.01 1.07
C ASP A 20 16.92 5.14 0.46
N ASP A 21 17.52 6.31 0.27
CA ASP A 21 16.84 7.49 -0.25
C ASP A 21 16.37 7.32 -1.70
N THR A 22 16.87 6.31 -2.40
CA THR A 22 16.45 6.04 -3.78
C THR A 22 15.14 5.26 -3.85
N ASN A 23 14.71 4.66 -2.74
CA ASN A 23 13.47 3.91 -2.69
C ASN A 23 12.29 4.83 -2.36
N GLN A 24 11.23 4.71 -3.16
CA GLN A 24 9.97 5.39 -2.91
C GLN A 24 8.91 4.34 -2.59
N ILE A 25 8.25 4.50 -1.45
CA ILE A 25 7.17 3.60 -1.04
C ILE A 25 5.84 4.30 -1.25
N LEU A 26 4.91 3.60 -1.91
CA LEU A 26 3.54 4.03 -2.05
C LEU A 26 2.67 3.11 -1.20
N PHE A 27 1.65 3.68 -0.59
CA PHE A 27 0.68 2.94 0.22
C PHE A 27 -0.64 2.89 -0.53
N CYS A 28 -1.23 1.70 -0.61
CA CYS A 28 -2.48 1.48 -1.32
C CYS A 28 -3.40 0.62 -0.46
N THR A 29 -4.60 1.09 -0.20
CA THR A 29 -5.56 0.37 0.62
C THR A 29 -6.95 0.42 0.02
N GLY A 30 -7.73 -0.64 0.27
CA GLY A 30 -9.14 -0.68 -0.08
C GLY A 30 -10.05 0.08 0.87
N ARG A 31 -9.51 0.67 1.93
CA ARG A 31 -10.30 1.51 2.84
C ARG A 31 -10.75 2.78 2.13
N VAL A 32 -11.94 3.26 2.50
CA VAL A 32 -12.48 4.49 1.92
C VAL A 32 -11.76 5.73 2.48
N GLU A 33 -11.75 6.79 1.70
CA GLU A 33 -11.11 8.07 2.05
C GLU A 33 -11.58 8.64 3.39
N ASP A 34 -12.79 8.30 3.83
CA ASP A 34 -13.34 8.73 5.12
C ASP A 34 -12.44 8.33 6.29
N TYR A 35 -11.62 7.28 6.13
CA TYR A 35 -10.73 6.77 7.17
C TYR A 35 -9.27 7.17 6.93
N ARG A 36 -9.02 8.22 6.15
CA ARG A 36 -7.65 8.62 5.80
C ARG A 36 -6.78 8.93 7.02
N GLU A 37 -7.29 9.74 7.94
CA GLU A 37 -6.51 10.12 9.13
C GLU A 37 -6.12 8.91 9.98
N ARG A 38 -7.08 8.02 10.24
CA ARG A 38 -6.82 6.80 10.99
C ARG A 38 -5.80 5.91 10.28
N THR A 39 -5.91 5.82 8.96
CA THR A 39 -4.99 5.01 8.15
C THR A 39 -3.58 5.60 8.20
N ILE A 40 -3.45 6.90 8.10
CA ILE A 40 -2.15 7.59 8.24
C ILE A 40 -1.54 7.28 9.61
N ASP A 41 -2.32 7.36 10.67
CA ASP A 41 -1.84 7.06 12.03
C ASP A 41 -1.32 5.62 12.13
N GLN A 42 -2.02 4.67 11.53
CA GLN A 42 -1.61 3.27 11.53
C GLN A 42 -0.32 3.07 10.75
N ILE A 43 -0.19 3.71 9.59
CA ILE A 43 1.04 3.64 8.79
C ILE A 43 2.21 4.28 9.55
N ASN A 44 1.96 5.38 10.25
CA ASN A 44 2.98 6.02 11.09
C ASN A 44 3.54 5.07 12.14
N GLN A 45 2.71 4.21 12.72
CA GLN A 45 3.18 3.20 13.67
C GLN A 45 4.12 2.20 13.01
N ILE A 46 3.88 1.87 11.74
CA ILE A 46 4.71 0.93 10.98
C ILE A 46 6.07 1.54 10.64
N VAL A 47 6.09 2.80 10.23
CA VAL A 47 7.32 3.47 9.75
C VAL A 47 7.99 4.32 10.84
N LYS A 48 7.56 4.19 12.07
CA LYS A 48 8.10 4.95 13.21
C LYS A 48 9.61 4.74 13.31
N GLY A 49 10.34 5.84 13.45
CA GLY A 49 11.80 5.80 13.53
C GLY A 49 12.49 5.86 12.18
N CYS A 50 11.75 5.84 11.08
CA CYS A 50 12.29 6.09 9.75
C CYS A 50 12.34 7.58 9.47
N LYS A 51 13.04 7.95 8.38
CA LYS A 51 13.03 9.34 7.91
C LYS A 51 11.60 9.82 7.69
N ASN A 52 11.41 11.14 7.72
CA ASN A 52 10.11 11.74 7.45
C ASN A 52 9.53 11.24 6.14
N VAL A 53 8.45 10.48 6.24
CA VAL A 53 7.69 10.02 5.08
C VAL A 53 6.41 10.83 5.05
N ASP A 54 6.15 11.51 3.95
CA ASP A 54 4.90 12.21 3.74
C ASP A 54 3.82 11.19 3.34
N ILE A 55 3.27 10.52 4.34
CA ILE A 55 2.32 9.43 4.12
C ILE A 55 1.10 9.93 3.36
N ASP A 56 0.58 11.10 3.71
CA ASP A 56 -0.61 11.64 3.05
C ASP A 56 -0.41 11.77 1.54
N ARG A 57 0.77 12.21 1.11
CA ARG A 57 1.08 12.39 -0.30
C ARG A 57 1.15 11.05 -1.06
N PHE A 58 1.62 10.00 -0.39
CA PHE A 58 1.89 8.71 -1.04
C PHE A 58 0.85 7.64 -0.71
N LEU A 59 -0.27 8.02 -0.10
CA LEU A 59 -1.34 7.10 0.27
C LEU A 59 -2.48 7.17 -0.73
N TYR A 60 -2.79 6.01 -1.33
CA TYR A 60 -3.88 5.84 -2.28
C TYR A 60 -4.98 5.02 -1.62
N MET A 61 -6.18 5.58 -1.60
CA MET A 61 -7.32 4.99 -0.90
C MET A 61 -8.54 4.89 -1.81
N ARG A 62 -9.45 3.99 -1.45
CA ARG A 62 -10.73 3.82 -2.12
C ARG A 62 -11.50 5.15 -2.08
N PRO A 63 -11.99 5.64 -3.24
CA PRO A 63 -12.83 6.85 -3.23
C PRO A 63 -14.09 6.66 -2.38
N LYS A 64 -14.54 7.75 -1.79
CA LYS A 64 -15.78 7.74 -1.03
C LYS A 64 -16.94 7.26 -1.91
N GLY A 65 -17.73 6.34 -1.39
CA GLY A 65 -18.89 5.80 -2.10
C GLY A 65 -18.58 4.73 -3.13
N ASP A 66 -17.32 4.36 -3.30
CA ASP A 66 -16.93 3.30 -4.24
C ASP A 66 -17.12 1.94 -3.55
N LEU A 67 -18.09 1.17 -4.03
CA LEU A 67 -18.46 -0.12 -3.46
C LEU A 67 -17.93 -1.33 -4.26
N ARG A 68 -17.05 -1.08 -5.23
CA ARG A 68 -16.50 -2.15 -6.04
C ARG A 68 -15.56 -3.05 -5.23
N LYS A 69 -15.27 -4.23 -5.79
CA LYS A 69 -14.32 -5.16 -5.17
C LYS A 69 -12.91 -4.54 -5.09
N ASP A 70 -12.15 -4.94 -4.08
CA ASP A 70 -10.81 -4.42 -3.82
C ASP A 70 -9.90 -4.44 -5.05
N PHE A 71 -9.89 -5.55 -5.81
CA PHE A 71 -9.00 -5.64 -6.96
C PHE A 71 -9.33 -4.62 -8.04
N MET A 72 -10.60 -4.28 -8.20
CA MET A 72 -11.03 -3.26 -9.17
C MET A 72 -10.62 -1.86 -8.72
N VAL A 73 -10.81 -1.57 -7.44
CA VAL A 73 -10.41 -0.29 -6.84
C VAL A 73 -8.91 -0.10 -6.91
N LYS A 74 -8.15 -1.11 -6.51
CA LYS A 74 -6.69 -1.04 -6.50
C LYS A 74 -6.11 -0.94 -7.91
N ARG A 75 -6.76 -1.57 -8.90
CA ARG A 75 -6.37 -1.39 -10.30
C ARG A 75 -6.48 0.07 -10.74
N ASP A 76 -7.57 0.73 -10.37
CA ASP A 76 -7.76 2.15 -10.70
C ASP A 76 -6.78 3.04 -9.93
N LEU A 77 -6.50 2.70 -8.68
CA LEU A 77 -5.51 3.44 -7.90
C LEU A 77 -4.11 3.30 -8.52
N PHE A 78 -3.78 2.13 -9.04
CA PHE A 78 -2.52 1.93 -9.78
C PHE A 78 -2.43 2.86 -10.99
N LYS A 79 -3.52 2.98 -11.75
CA LYS A 79 -3.56 3.91 -12.90
C LYS A 79 -3.30 5.35 -12.45
N ARG A 80 -3.83 5.75 -11.29
CA ARG A 80 -3.57 7.07 -10.73
C ARG A 80 -2.11 7.25 -10.34
N MET A 81 -1.47 6.21 -9.78
CA MET A 81 -0.05 6.24 -9.47
C MET A 81 0.78 6.54 -10.73
N ILE A 82 0.46 5.88 -11.83
CA ILE A 82 1.14 6.09 -13.10
C ILE A 82 0.94 7.53 -13.60
N VAL A 83 -0.28 8.03 -13.54
CA VAL A 83 -0.61 9.41 -13.92
C VAL A 83 0.17 10.41 -13.05
N ASP A 84 0.34 10.10 -11.77
CA ASP A 84 1.07 10.95 -10.83
C ASP A 84 2.60 10.90 -11.03
N GLY A 85 3.07 10.06 -11.96
CA GLY A 85 4.48 9.99 -12.32
C GLY A 85 5.26 8.86 -11.64
N PHE A 86 4.59 7.96 -10.94
CA PHE A 86 5.25 6.82 -10.30
C PHE A 86 5.26 5.62 -11.23
N ASP A 87 6.24 4.74 -11.02
CA ASP A 87 6.38 3.49 -11.77
C ASP A 87 6.60 2.35 -10.78
N PRO A 88 5.54 1.87 -10.12
CA PRO A 88 5.66 0.76 -9.17
C PRO A 88 6.21 -0.50 -9.84
N VAL A 89 7.15 -1.16 -9.19
CA VAL A 89 7.81 -2.35 -9.72
C VAL A 89 7.65 -3.58 -8.84
N LEU A 90 7.39 -3.37 -7.55
CA LEU A 90 7.25 -4.44 -6.58
C LEU A 90 6.10 -4.13 -5.64
N VAL A 91 5.27 -5.14 -5.37
CA VAL A 91 4.10 -4.98 -4.50
C VAL A 91 4.11 -6.07 -3.44
N PHE A 92 3.70 -5.70 -2.23
CA PHE A 92 3.40 -6.64 -1.15
C PHE A 92 1.89 -6.64 -0.92
N GLU A 93 1.27 -7.80 -0.99
CA GLU A 93 -0.19 -7.93 -0.93
C GLU A 93 -0.59 -9.20 -0.20
N ASP A 94 -1.68 -9.17 0.59
CA ASP A 94 -2.16 -10.34 1.33
C ASP A 94 -3.39 -11.02 0.68
N LYS A 95 -4.18 -10.32 -0.11
CA LYS A 95 -5.37 -10.88 -0.75
C LYS A 95 -5.05 -11.54 -2.08
N VAL A 96 -5.40 -12.82 -2.23
CA VAL A 96 -5.12 -13.61 -3.44
C VAL A 96 -5.67 -12.94 -4.70
N THR A 97 -6.91 -12.47 -4.68
CA THR A 97 -7.54 -11.85 -5.85
C THR A 97 -6.81 -10.57 -6.27
N VAL A 98 -6.27 -9.85 -5.30
CA VAL A 98 -5.52 -8.62 -5.56
C VAL A 98 -4.10 -8.95 -6.04
N VAL A 99 -3.48 -9.99 -5.49
CA VAL A 99 -2.18 -10.50 -5.98
C VAL A 99 -2.28 -10.82 -7.47
N GLU A 100 -3.31 -11.56 -7.85
CA GLU A 100 -3.54 -11.93 -9.25
C GLU A 100 -3.66 -10.69 -10.15
N MET A 101 -4.38 -9.68 -9.68
CA MET A 101 -4.55 -8.42 -10.41
C MET A 101 -3.21 -7.72 -10.64
N TRP A 102 -2.37 -7.61 -9.59
CA TRP A 102 -1.05 -7.01 -9.72
C TRP A 102 -0.17 -7.77 -10.72
N GLN A 103 -0.22 -9.10 -10.69
CA GLN A 103 0.53 -9.93 -11.62
C GLN A 103 0.07 -9.76 -13.05
N GLU A 104 -1.24 -9.65 -13.28
CA GLU A 104 -1.81 -9.38 -14.60
C GLU A 104 -1.34 -8.04 -15.16
N LEU A 105 -1.10 -7.06 -14.29
CA LEU A 105 -0.57 -5.76 -14.68
C LEU A 105 0.95 -5.80 -14.96
N GLY A 106 1.58 -6.95 -14.80
CA GLY A 106 3.01 -7.12 -15.05
C GLY A 106 3.90 -6.76 -13.88
N LEU A 107 3.34 -6.57 -12.69
CA LEU A 107 4.11 -6.25 -11.50
C LEU A 107 4.58 -7.51 -10.79
N LYS A 108 5.78 -7.43 -10.21
CA LYS A 108 6.25 -8.46 -9.30
C LYS A 108 5.50 -8.28 -7.98
N CYS A 109 4.73 -9.30 -7.59
CA CYS A 109 3.92 -9.24 -6.39
C CYS A 109 4.29 -10.38 -5.44
N LEU A 110 4.65 -10.02 -4.23
CA LEU A 110 4.92 -10.98 -3.16
C LEU A 110 3.69 -11.05 -2.26
N LYS A 111 3.14 -12.26 -2.16
CA LYS A 111 2.01 -12.49 -1.27
C LYS A 111 2.53 -12.61 0.16
N VAL A 112 1.98 -11.80 1.05
CA VAL A 112 2.29 -11.86 2.48
C VAL A 112 1.18 -12.60 3.19
N THR A 113 1.58 -13.46 4.12
CA THR A 113 0.64 -14.20 4.95
C THR A 113 0.25 -13.33 6.12
N GLY A 114 -1.04 -13.09 6.25
CA GLY A 114 -1.55 -12.24 7.30
C GLY A 114 -1.73 -12.95 8.62
N GLY A 115 -0.71 -13.48 9.19
CA GLY A 115 -0.69 -14.04 10.53
C GLY A 115 -1.85 -14.95 10.92
#